data_2e8622cb496f43deece7e4a1a1b290a8
#
_entry.id   2e8622cb496f43deece7e4a1a1b290a8
#
_cell.length_a   1.000
_cell.length_b   1.000
_cell.length_c   1.000
_cell.angle_alpha   90.00
_cell.angle_beta   90.00
_cell.angle_gamma   90.00
#
_symmetry.space_group_name_H-M   'P 1'
#
loop_
_entity.id
_entity.type
_entity.pdbx_description
1 polymer ?
#
loop_
_entity_poly.entity_id
_entity_poly.type
_entity_poly.pdbx_seq_one_letter_code
_entity_poly.pdbx_strand_id
1 'polypeptide(L)'
;MVDGDTGTAVRGARVRVRGARRRGASRFAWPRGRSELVSVAASRYTPVALRLRPGDARSVTVRLFSPAGQWPMYGVDPARTQDQSSIHLRPPFRIAWGRSLGGLLEFPAVVDDGVAYLSNAGGELFALSMRNGATLWRFDMHTSAEASSPAVVGDELVVHAKAGRVDVLSRPSGRLLWSRATAGEIESSPVVEDGVDYLGDWSGRIYALDLRTRRFAWIYDDGCKITASVALAGNTLYVGDYCGRIVALQRRTGRLLWSRSAGSPVYGASAVADGRVFVPSRDAGALYAFSTAGAFLWDASTGDTVYSAPAVWHGRVYFGSYDGELYCVSGASGGEIWRLDVGGRISGSATVVDGVVYVGSFDHRIIGADARTGRVLFSFPHGEYVAVSGDRGRLLLYGWSSLWAVEPRR
;
A
#
# COMPACT_ATOMS: atom_id res chain seq x y z
N MET A 1 15.63 -16.44 17.60
CA MET A 1 14.96 -15.29 16.95
C MET A 1 15.29 -15.33 15.48
N VAL A 2 14.29 -15.10 14.65
CA VAL A 2 14.44 -15.06 13.21
C VAL A 2 13.79 -13.80 12.66
N ASP A 3 14.27 -13.31 11.54
CA ASP A 3 13.62 -12.31 10.73
C ASP A 3 12.28 -12.89 10.22
N GLY A 4 11.20 -12.18 10.42
CA GLY A 4 9.85 -12.65 10.13
C GLY A 4 9.60 -12.86 8.65
N ASP A 5 10.15 -11.98 7.81
CA ASP A 5 9.97 -11.98 6.37
C ASP A 5 10.86 -13.04 5.69
N THR A 6 12.14 -13.04 6.01
CA THR A 6 13.16 -13.86 5.33
C THR A 6 13.43 -15.21 6.00
N GLY A 7 13.05 -15.39 7.27
CA GLY A 7 13.34 -16.57 8.07
C GLY A 7 14.81 -16.69 8.53
N THR A 8 15.66 -15.70 8.21
CA THR A 8 17.07 -15.73 8.59
C THR A 8 17.28 -15.46 10.08
N ALA A 9 18.40 -15.93 10.65
CA ALA A 9 18.69 -15.73 12.07
C ALA A 9 19.01 -14.25 12.37
N VAL A 10 18.31 -13.66 13.36
CA VAL A 10 18.58 -12.30 13.84
C VAL A 10 19.69 -12.31 14.87
N ARG A 11 20.82 -11.70 14.52
CA ARG A 11 21.97 -11.53 15.43
C ARG A 11 21.76 -10.33 16.36
N GLY A 12 22.33 -10.39 17.58
CA GLY A 12 22.29 -9.27 18.53
C GLY A 12 20.93 -9.03 19.19
N ALA A 13 19.94 -9.90 19.00
CA ALA A 13 18.65 -9.79 19.65
C ALA A 13 18.78 -9.92 21.17
N ARG A 14 18.15 -8.98 21.89
CA ARG A 14 18.11 -8.95 23.36
C ARG A 14 16.81 -9.57 23.83
N VAL A 15 16.90 -10.58 24.68
CA VAL A 15 15.74 -11.23 25.31
C VAL A 15 15.70 -10.88 26.78
N ARG A 16 14.55 -10.44 27.26
CA ARG A 16 14.27 -10.21 28.69
C ARG A 16 13.09 -11.08 29.09
N VAL A 17 13.22 -11.79 30.19
CA VAL A 17 12.14 -12.59 30.79
C VAL A 17 11.99 -12.12 32.22
N ARG A 18 10.81 -11.59 32.56
CA ARG A 18 10.53 -11.09 33.89
C ARG A 18 10.49 -12.29 34.87
N GLY A 19 11.28 -12.23 35.95
CA GLY A 19 11.28 -13.26 36.99
C GLY A 19 12.08 -14.53 36.69
N ALA A 20 12.72 -14.67 35.49
CA ALA A 20 13.50 -15.82 35.14
C ALA A 20 15.01 -15.56 35.23
N ARG A 21 15.79 -16.56 35.68
CA ARG A 21 17.26 -16.51 35.68
C ARG A 21 17.80 -16.82 34.30
N ARG A 22 18.59 -15.93 33.74
CA ARG A 22 19.28 -16.11 32.46
C ARG A 22 20.39 -17.21 32.61
N ARG A 23 20.41 -18.18 31.69
CA ARG A 23 21.42 -19.24 31.61
C ARG A 23 22.22 -19.22 30.30
N GLY A 24 22.08 -18.17 29.49
CA GLY A 24 22.75 -17.99 28.20
C GLY A 24 22.08 -16.85 27.39
N ALA A 25 22.54 -16.61 26.16
CA ALA A 25 22.07 -15.51 25.33
C ALA A 25 20.54 -15.56 25.08
N SER A 26 19.98 -16.77 24.93
CA SER A 26 18.56 -17.03 24.71
C SER A 26 18.02 -18.21 25.52
N ARG A 27 18.71 -18.61 26.58
CA ARG A 27 18.31 -19.69 27.51
C ARG A 27 17.98 -19.11 28.87
N PHE A 28 16.83 -19.50 29.42
CA PHE A 28 16.29 -19.02 30.68
C PHE A 28 15.85 -20.19 31.54
N ALA A 29 16.06 -20.11 32.86
CA ALA A 29 15.46 -21.04 33.80
C ALA A 29 14.05 -20.53 34.11
N TRP A 30 13.05 -21.33 33.78
CA TRP A 30 11.63 -20.99 33.92
C TRP A 30 11.17 -21.29 35.37
N PRO A 31 10.50 -20.36 36.04
CA PRO A 31 9.87 -20.66 37.33
C PRO A 31 8.70 -21.61 37.12
N ARG A 32 8.60 -22.66 37.94
CA ARG A 32 7.54 -23.66 37.83
C ARG A 32 6.18 -23.03 38.10
N GLY A 33 5.18 -23.34 37.24
CA GLY A 33 3.76 -23.02 37.46
C GLY A 33 3.33 -21.57 37.21
N ARG A 34 4.18 -20.70 36.64
CA ARG A 34 3.82 -19.30 36.36
C ARG A 34 3.95 -18.93 34.90
N SER A 35 3.03 -18.07 34.41
CA SER A 35 3.16 -17.44 33.11
C SER A 35 4.13 -16.27 33.20
N GLU A 36 5.02 -16.13 32.23
CA GLU A 36 6.02 -15.07 32.20
C GLU A 36 5.94 -14.24 30.90
N LEU A 37 6.17 -12.94 31.06
CA LEU A 37 6.28 -12.04 29.91
C LEU A 37 7.72 -12.06 29.39
N VAL A 38 7.83 -12.40 28.11
CA VAL A 38 9.10 -12.41 27.36
C VAL A 38 9.08 -11.22 26.40
N SER A 39 10.04 -10.33 26.52
CA SER A 39 10.25 -9.27 25.54
C SER A 39 11.53 -9.53 24.74
N VAL A 40 11.43 -9.36 23.42
CA VAL A 40 12.53 -9.53 22.49
C VAL A 40 12.68 -8.26 21.67
N ALA A 41 13.89 -7.72 21.61
CA ALA A 41 14.20 -6.53 20.83
C ALA A 41 15.51 -6.73 20.07
N ALA A 42 15.58 -6.23 18.87
CA ALA A 42 16.81 -6.14 18.07
C ALA A 42 16.83 -4.80 17.32
N SER A 43 18.04 -4.32 16.99
CA SER A 43 18.19 -3.11 16.16
C SER A 43 17.48 -3.29 14.81
N ARG A 44 16.75 -2.28 14.35
CA ARG A 44 15.98 -2.25 13.10
C ARG A 44 14.73 -3.14 13.08
N TYR A 45 14.32 -3.72 14.20
CA TYR A 45 13.14 -4.57 14.30
C TYR A 45 12.16 -4.02 15.34
N THR A 46 10.88 -4.18 15.07
CA THR A 46 9.84 -3.90 16.06
C THR A 46 9.99 -4.83 17.25
N PRO A 47 10.03 -4.31 18.50
CA PRO A 47 10.09 -5.16 19.69
C PRO A 47 8.84 -6.02 19.83
N VAL A 48 9.02 -7.27 20.21
CA VAL A 48 7.93 -8.22 20.42
C VAL A 48 7.84 -8.58 21.90
N ALA A 49 6.63 -8.59 22.43
CA ALA A 49 6.30 -9.10 23.76
C ALA A 49 5.35 -10.30 23.64
N LEU A 50 5.69 -11.41 24.24
CA LEU A 50 4.85 -12.61 24.25
C LEU A 50 4.73 -13.16 25.67
N ARG A 51 3.57 -13.72 26.00
CA ARG A 51 3.34 -14.39 27.27
C ARG A 51 3.48 -15.90 27.07
N LEU A 52 4.48 -16.49 27.72
CA LEU A 52 4.66 -17.95 27.75
C LEU A 52 3.99 -18.52 28.99
N ARG A 53 3.32 -19.66 28.84
CA ARG A 53 2.56 -20.35 29.89
C ARG A 53 3.27 -21.62 30.31
N PRO A 54 3.01 -22.14 31.55
CA PRO A 54 3.42 -23.48 31.91
C PRO A 54 2.84 -24.50 30.90
N GLY A 55 3.69 -25.37 30.36
CA GLY A 55 3.27 -26.34 29.34
C GLY A 55 3.58 -25.92 27.90
N ASP A 56 3.94 -24.66 27.65
CA ASP A 56 4.39 -24.24 26.32
C ASP A 56 5.69 -24.98 25.93
N ALA A 57 5.95 -25.03 24.62
CA ALA A 57 7.09 -25.74 24.06
C ALA A 57 8.42 -25.29 24.69
N ARG A 58 9.36 -26.26 24.91
CA ARG A 58 10.70 -25.99 25.44
C ARG A 58 11.55 -25.04 24.59
N SER A 59 11.18 -24.84 23.33
CA SER A 59 11.80 -23.92 22.39
C SER A 59 10.72 -23.12 21.67
N VAL A 60 10.86 -21.79 21.67
CA VAL A 60 9.94 -20.88 20.99
C VAL A 60 10.73 -20.08 19.96
N THR A 61 10.31 -20.11 18.72
CA THR A 61 10.83 -19.25 17.66
C THR A 61 10.09 -17.91 17.67
N VAL A 62 10.78 -16.83 17.98
CA VAL A 62 10.22 -15.48 17.90
C VAL A 62 10.60 -14.88 16.57
N ARG A 63 9.59 -14.42 15.82
CA ARG A 63 9.76 -13.67 14.58
C ARG A 63 9.79 -12.19 14.88
N LEU A 64 10.76 -11.50 14.32
CA LEU A 64 10.92 -10.05 14.41
C LEU A 64 10.76 -9.47 13.01
N PHE A 65 10.00 -8.39 12.89
CA PHE A 65 9.75 -7.71 11.62
C PHE A 65 10.41 -6.33 11.62
N SER A 66 10.90 -5.91 10.45
CA SER A 66 11.51 -4.60 10.28
C SER A 66 10.48 -3.63 9.70
N PRO A 67 10.20 -2.49 10.32
CA PRO A 67 9.26 -1.51 9.77
C PRO A 67 9.61 -1.05 8.34
N ALA A 68 10.91 -0.93 8.05
CA ALA A 68 11.39 -0.47 6.75
C ALA A 68 11.07 -1.41 5.58
N GLY A 69 10.69 -2.66 5.84
CA GLY A 69 10.36 -3.63 4.79
C GLY A 69 8.88 -3.98 4.74
N GLN A 70 8.03 -3.15 5.33
CA GLN A 70 6.58 -3.36 5.34
C GLN A 70 5.89 -2.51 4.27
N TRP A 71 4.64 -2.82 4.00
CA TRP A 71 3.78 -2.14 3.02
C TRP A 71 2.46 -1.76 3.69
N PRO A 72 2.46 -0.78 4.61
CA PRO A 72 1.37 -0.59 5.57
C PRO A 72 0.12 0.07 4.98
N MET A 73 0.21 0.64 3.78
CA MET A 73 -0.89 1.33 3.10
C MET A 73 -0.72 1.29 1.58
N TYR A 74 -1.77 1.61 0.83
CA TYR A 74 -1.69 1.82 -0.60
C TYR A 74 -0.63 2.87 -0.95
N GLY A 75 0.21 2.59 -1.96
CA GLY A 75 1.27 3.50 -2.37
C GLY A 75 2.50 3.50 -1.48
N VAL A 76 2.61 2.55 -0.53
CA VAL A 76 3.73 2.34 0.40
C VAL A 76 3.77 3.39 1.52
N ASP A 77 3.66 4.65 1.19
CA ASP A 77 3.78 5.80 2.08
C ASP A 77 2.63 6.81 1.92
N PRO A 78 2.47 7.77 2.83
CA PRO A 78 1.41 8.78 2.73
C PRO A 78 1.50 9.67 1.49
N ALA A 79 2.68 9.87 0.92
CA ALA A 79 2.90 10.67 -0.29
C ALA A 79 2.59 9.91 -1.58
N ARG A 80 2.23 8.61 -1.46
CA ARG A 80 1.87 7.71 -2.58
C ARG A 80 2.98 7.55 -3.61
N THR A 81 4.23 7.50 -3.15
CA THR A 81 5.38 7.40 -4.07
C THR A 81 5.47 6.08 -4.82
N GLN A 82 4.76 5.03 -4.38
CA GLN A 82 4.81 3.68 -4.96
C GLN A 82 6.25 3.11 -4.99
N ASP A 83 7.14 3.63 -4.16
CA ASP A 83 8.53 3.20 -4.05
C ASP A 83 8.78 2.41 -2.77
N GLN A 84 9.13 1.13 -2.92
CA GLN A 84 9.51 0.26 -1.81
C GLN A 84 10.98 -0.19 -1.95
N SER A 85 11.88 0.79 -1.97
CA SER A 85 13.33 0.55 -2.08
C SER A 85 13.95 -0.16 -0.87
N SER A 86 13.21 -0.28 0.25
CA SER A 86 13.68 -1.04 1.43
C SER A 86 13.54 -2.56 1.27
N ILE A 87 12.81 -3.03 0.27
CA ILE A 87 12.70 -4.43 -0.12
C ILE A 87 13.76 -4.71 -1.18
N HIS A 88 14.63 -5.69 -0.93
CA HIS A 88 15.70 -6.10 -1.85
C HIS A 88 15.36 -7.44 -2.50
N LEU A 89 14.41 -7.42 -3.42
CA LEU A 89 13.92 -8.58 -4.16
C LEU A 89 13.96 -8.31 -5.66
N ARG A 90 14.85 -9.00 -6.35
CA ARG A 90 14.98 -8.92 -7.81
C ARG A 90 14.74 -10.27 -8.48
N PRO A 91 14.17 -10.29 -9.70
CA PRO A 91 14.07 -11.52 -10.47
C PRO A 91 15.47 -12.12 -10.77
N PRO A 92 15.56 -13.46 -11.01
CA PRO A 92 14.43 -14.36 -11.26
C PRO A 92 13.73 -14.83 -10.00
N PHE A 93 12.41 -15.02 -10.09
CA PHE A 93 11.58 -15.52 -9.00
C PHE A 93 11.10 -16.96 -9.24
N ARG A 94 10.67 -17.61 -8.15
CA ARG A 94 9.85 -18.81 -8.15
C ARG A 94 8.58 -18.56 -7.36
N ILE A 95 7.50 -19.26 -7.71
CA ILE A 95 6.26 -19.21 -6.93
C ILE A 95 6.48 -19.99 -5.62
N ALA A 96 6.24 -19.31 -4.50
CA ALA A 96 6.27 -19.91 -3.17
C ALA A 96 4.91 -20.55 -2.82
N TRP A 97 3.84 -19.85 -3.16
CA TRP A 97 2.46 -20.33 -3.04
C TRP A 97 1.54 -19.54 -3.97
N GLY A 98 0.36 -20.09 -4.26
CA GLY A 98 -0.71 -19.42 -4.99
C GLY A 98 -2.06 -19.88 -4.48
N ARG A 99 -3.07 -19.01 -4.59
CA ARG A 99 -4.45 -19.32 -4.21
C ARG A 99 -5.47 -18.42 -4.88
N SER A 100 -6.69 -18.93 -5.05
CA SER A 100 -7.85 -18.12 -5.43
C SER A 100 -8.51 -17.50 -4.19
N LEU A 101 -9.03 -16.28 -4.37
CA LEU A 101 -9.76 -15.51 -3.36
C LEU A 101 -11.21 -15.22 -3.78
N GLY A 102 -11.69 -15.89 -4.83
CA GLY A 102 -13.12 -15.95 -5.18
C GLY A 102 -13.69 -14.75 -5.92
N GLY A 103 -12.99 -13.64 -6.02
CA GLY A 103 -13.46 -12.42 -6.69
C GLY A 103 -12.31 -11.60 -7.26
N LEU A 104 -12.61 -10.59 -8.07
CA LEU A 104 -11.63 -9.69 -8.66
C LEU A 104 -10.78 -9.04 -7.56
N LEU A 105 -9.47 -9.03 -7.75
CA LEU A 105 -8.49 -8.36 -6.90
C LEU A 105 -8.11 -7.02 -7.57
N GLU A 106 -8.79 -5.96 -7.19
CA GLU A 106 -8.67 -4.66 -7.86
C GLU A 106 -7.59 -3.77 -7.26
N PHE A 107 -7.29 -3.97 -5.98
CA PHE A 107 -6.29 -3.18 -5.25
C PHE A 107 -5.20 -4.05 -4.62
N PRO A 108 -3.98 -3.52 -4.48
CA PRO A 108 -2.89 -4.29 -3.89
C PRO A 108 -3.11 -4.54 -2.40
N ALA A 109 -2.63 -5.69 -1.92
CA ALA A 109 -2.57 -5.98 -0.50
C ALA A 109 -1.64 -4.99 0.22
N VAL A 110 -2.00 -4.62 1.42
CA VAL A 110 -1.03 -4.09 2.38
C VAL A 110 -0.41 -5.25 3.15
N VAL A 111 0.87 -5.12 3.48
CA VAL A 111 1.63 -6.20 4.12
C VAL A 111 2.35 -5.66 5.34
N ASP A 112 2.06 -6.26 6.49
CA ASP A 112 2.71 -5.90 7.75
C ASP A 112 2.86 -7.12 8.66
N ASP A 113 4.03 -7.23 9.31
CA ASP A 113 4.37 -8.32 10.23
C ASP A 113 4.09 -9.72 9.68
N GLY A 114 4.33 -9.94 8.38
CA GLY A 114 4.16 -11.22 7.69
C GLY A 114 2.72 -11.59 7.41
N VAL A 115 1.80 -10.64 7.43
CA VAL A 115 0.38 -10.79 7.09
C VAL A 115 0.04 -9.84 5.95
N ALA A 116 -0.58 -10.37 4.90
CA ALA A 116 -1.16 -9.60 3.81
C ALA A 116 -2.65 -9.37 4.07
N TYR A 117 -3.11 -8.12 3.92
CA TYR A 117 -4.50 -7.73 4.05
C TYR A 117 -4.98 -7.16 2.71
N LEU A 118 -6.02 -7.74 2.15
CA LEU A 118 -6.59 -7.32 0.88
C LEU A 118 -8.07 -7.67 0.79
N SER A 119 -8.81 -6.88 0.02
CA SER A 119 -10.20 -7.16 -0.34
C SER A 119 -10.31 -7.75 -1.74
N ASN A 120 -11.42 -8.42 -2.00
CA ASN A 120 -11.89 -8.73 -3.34
C ASN A 120 -13.12 -7.86 -3.68
N ALA A 121 -13.45 -7.75 -4.96
CA ALA A 121 -14.63 -7.00 -5.41
C ALA A 121 -15.97 -7.58 -4.91
N GLY A 122 -15.97 -8.79 -4.34
CA GLY A 122 -17.12 -9.39 -3.67
C GLY A 122 -17.39 -8.85 -2.26
N GLY A 123 -16.56 -7.93 -1.76
CA GLY A 123 -16.71 -7.34 -0.43
C GLY A 123 -16.13 -8.20 0.71
N GLU A 124 -15.30 -9.20 0.41
CA GLU A 124 -14.58 -9.95 1.43
C GLU A 124 -13.19 -9.37 1.64
N LEU A 125 -12.84 -9.07 2.88
CA LEU A 125 -11.50 -8.71 3.32
C LEU A 125 -10.81 -9.91 3.94
N PHE A 126 -9.58 -10.17 3.51
CA PHE A 126 -8.77 -11.31 3.95
C PHE A 126 -7.54 -10.85 4.73
N ALA A 127 -7.17 -11.61 5.75
CA ALA A 127 -5.83 -11.63 6.31
C ALA A 127 -5.15 -12.95 5.95
N LEU A 128 -4.06 -12.89 5.23
CA LEU A 128 -3.33 -14.05 4.74
C LEU A 128 -1.92 -14.09 5.30
N SER A 129 -1.46 -15.27 5.68
CA SER A 129 -0.06 -15.46 6.05
C SER A 129 0.85 -15.32 4.82
N MET A 130 1.78 -14.39 4.83
CA MET A 130 2.80 -14.24 3.77
C MET A 130 3.63 -15.50 3.58
N ARG A 131 3.79 -16.32 4.62
CA ARG A 131 4.61 -17.52 4.57
C ARG A 131 4.05 -18.62 3.66
N ASN A 132 2.72 -18.82 3.63
CA ASN A 132 2.10 -19.96 2.96
C ASN A 132 0.71 -19.68 2.38
N GLY A 133 0.26 -18.43 2.37
CA GLY A 133 -1.05 -18.04 1.85
C GLY A 133 -2.24 -18.49 2.69
N ALA A 134 -2.04 -19.07 3.87
CA ALA A 134 -3.15 -19.53 4.72
C ALA A 134 -3.99 -18.34 5.19
N THR A 135 -5.31 -18.48 5.13
CA THR A 135 -6.23 -17.49 5.69
C THR A 135 -6.15 -17.54 7.21
N LEU A 136 -5.84 -16.39 7.83
CA LEU A 136 -5.83 -16.19 9.27
C LEU A 136 -7.23 -15.83 9.76
N TRP A 137 -7.89 -14.92 9.05
CA TRP A 137 -9.28 -14.54 9.26
C TRP A 137 -9.87 -13.92 7.99
N ARG A 138 -11.20 -13.78 7.96
CA ARG A 138 -11.97 -13.05 6.92
C ARG A 138 -12.98 -12.15 7.59
N PHE A 139 -13.33 -11.05 6.91
CA PHE A 139 -14.36 -10.12 7.32
C PHE A 139 -15.23 -9.77 6.10
N ASP A 140 -16.55 -9.94 6.24
CA ASP A 140 -17.53 -9.52 5.24
C ASP A 140 -17.83 -8.03 5.44
N MET A 141 -17.50 -7.22 4.44
CA MET A 141 -17.75 -5.78 4.45
C MET A 141 -19.19 -5.41 4.07
N HIS A 142 -20.03 -6.40 3.78
CA HIS A 142 -21.43 -6.20 3.37
C HIS A 142 -21.58 -5.18 2.22
N THR A 143 -20.73 -5.28 1.22
CA THR A 143 -20.70 -4.47 0.00
C THR A 143 -20.37 -5.37 -1.18
N SER A 144 -20.80 -5.01 -2.39
CA SER A 144 -20.65 -5.84 -3.60
C SER A 144 -19.70 -5.24 -4.64
N ALA A 145 -18.87 -4.27 -4.28
CA ALA A 145 -17.97 -3.63 -5.24
C ALA A 145 -16.82 -2.92 -4.51
N GLU A 146 -16.06 -3.70 -3.70
CA GLU A 146 -14.98 -3.11 -2.94
C GLU A 146 -13.82 -2.67 -3.84
N ALA A 147 -13.33 -1.47 -3.65
CA ALA A 147 -12.35 -0.80 -4.50
C ALA A 147 -11.30 -0.01 -3.69
N SER A 148 -10.78 -0.58 -2.60
CA SER A 148 -9.73 0.07 -1.80
C SER A 148 -8.75 -0.93 -1.18
N SER A 149 -7.49 -0.51 -0.99
CA SER A 149 -6.57 -1.19 -0.09
C SER A 149 -6.84 -0.72 1.34
N PRO A 150 -6.72 -1.57 2.36
CA PRO A 150 -6.76 -1.12 3.76
C PRO A 150 -5.49 -0.33 4.16
N ALA A 151 -5.46 0.19 5.40
CA ALA A 151 -4.24 0.73 6.01
C ALA A 151 -4.02 0.13 7.40
N VAL A 152 -2.77 -0.22 7.72
CA VAL A 152 -2.36 -0.75 9.02
C VAL A 152 -2.00 0.39 9.95
N VAL A 153 -2.60 0.41 11.15
CA VAL A 153 -2.37 1.42 12.18
C VAL A 153 -2.18 0.72 13.53
N GLY A 154 -0.97 0.34 13.85
CA GLY A 154 -0.69 -0.46 15.06
C GLY A 154 -1.45 -1.79 15.07
N ASP A 155 -2.29 -2.01 16.08
CA ASP A 155 -3.13 -3.22 16.18
C ASP A 155 -4.50 -3.07 15.49
N GLU A 156 -4.72 -2.00 14.75
CA GLU A 156 -5.94 -1.72 14.00
C GLU A 156 -5.71 -1.79 12.50
N LEU A 157 -6.77 -2.08 11.76
CA LEU A 157 -6.84 -2.04 10.31
C LEU A 157 -7.96 -1.09 9.92
N VAL A 158 -7.63 -0.01 9.22
CA VAL A 158 -8.59 0.96 8.69
C VAL A 158 -8.98 0.53 7.28
N VAL A 159 -10.27 0.42 7.03
CA VAL A 159 -10.84 -0.06 5.77
C VAL A 159 -11.90 0.92 5.29
N HIS A 160 -11.79 1.36 4.06
CA HIS A 160 -12.82 2.13 3.40
C HIS A 160 -13.74 1.17 2.64
N ALA A 161 -15.00 1.12 3.06
CA ALA A 161 -16.01 0.30 2.40
C ALA A 161 -16.80 1.14 1.39
N LYS A 162 -16.97 0.63 0.18
CA LYS A 162 -17.70 1.33 -0.89
C LYS A 162 -19.14 1.67 -0.50
N ALA A 163 -19.71 0.99 0.50
CA ALA A 163 -20.99 1.33 1.11
C ALA A 163 -21.02 2.70 1.83
N GLY A 164 -19.97 3.52 1.73
CA GLY A 164 -19.91 4.85 2.33
C GLY A 164 -19.63 4.81 3.84
N ARG A 165 -18.69 3.98 4.28
CA ARG A 165 -18.26 3.96 5.68
C ARG A 165 -16.79 3.60 5.82
N VAL A 166 -16.17 4.12 6.87
CA VAL A 166 -14.87 3.70 7.37
C VAL A 166 -15.10 2.65 8.44
N ASP A 167 -14.58 1.45 8.23
CA ASP A 167 -14.60 0.35 9.20
C ASP A 167 -13.21 0.22 9.83
N VAL A 168 -13.14 0.13 11.16
CA VAL A 168 -11.90 -0.12 11.89
C VAL A 168 -11.97 -1.48 12.55
N LEU A 169 -11.04 -2.36 12.19
CA LEU A 169 -11.00 -3.74 12.64
C LEU A 169 -9.79 -3.98 13.56
N SER A 170 -9.93 -4.96 14.44
CA SER A 170 -8.79 -5.54 15.15
C SER A 170 -7.92 -6.32 14.19
N ARG A 171 -6.69 -5.89 13.95
CA ARG A 171 -5.73 -6.52 13.04
C ARG A 171 -5.47 -8.00 13.35
N PRO A 172 -5.30 -8.42 14.63
CA PRO A 172 -5.08 -9.83 14.96
C PRO A 172 -6.28 -10.76 14.73
N SER A 173 -7.50 -10.25 14.77
CA SER A 173 -8.71 -11.10 14.77
C SER A 173 -9.71 -10.82 13.66
N GLY A 174 -9.57 -9.73 12.92
CA GLY A 174 -10.56 -9.27 11.93
C GLY A 174 -11.89 -8.80 12.52
N ARG A 175 -12.00 -8.72 13.87
CA ARG A 175 -13.24 -8.26 14.52
C ARG A 175 -13.44 -6.76 14.32
N LEU A 176 -14.62 -6.38 13.85
CA LEU A 176 -15.02 -4.98 13.76
C LEU A 176 -15.00 -4.33 15.14
N LEU A 177 -14.28 -3.23 15.27
CA LEU A 177 -14.19 -2.43 16.50
C LEU A 177 -15.22 -1.29 16.50
N TRP A 178 -15.33 -0.59 15.38
CA TRP A 178 -16.30 0.47 15.16
C TRP A 178 -16.37 0.83 13.67
N SER A 179 -17.43 1.55 13.30
CA SER A 179 -17.63 2.10 11.95
C SER A 179 -18.02 3.58 12.01
N ARG A 180 -17.69 4.31 10.94
CA ARG A 180 -18.13 5.70 10.75
C ARG A 180 -18.63 5.90 9.33
N ALA A 181 -19.90 6.33 9.19
CA ALA A 181 -20.49 6.65 7.90
C ALA A 181 -19.98 7.99 7.35
N THR A 182 -19.85 8.06 6.03
CA THR A 182 -19.64 9.26 5.21
C THR A 182 -20.94 9.65 4.51
N ALA A 183 -20.91 10.69 3.69
CA ALA A 183 -22.12 11.13 2.96
C ALA A 183 -22.31 10.38 1.62
N GLY A 184 -21.25 9.82 1.05
CA GLY A 184 -21.24 9.11 -0.21
C GLY A 184 -20.40 7.85 -0.18
N GLU A 185 -20.40 7.10 -1.28
CA GLU A 185 -19.55 5.93 -1.48
C GLU A 185 -18.07 6.30 -1.42
N ILE A 186 -17.22 5.36 -0.95
CA ILE A 186 -15.78 5.57 -0.85
C ILE A 186 -15.07 4.57 -1.77
N GLU A 187 -14.23 5.08 -2.69
CA GLU A 187 -13.30 4.27 -3.51
C GLU A 187 -11.84 4.56 -3.18
N SER A 188 -11.58 5.66 -2.45
CA SER A 188 -10.22 6.04 -2.06
C SER A 188 -9.67 5.10 -0.99
N SER A 189 -8.40 4.71 -1.11
CA SER A 189 -7.70 3.96 -0.06
C SER A 189 -7.27 4.89 1.09
N PRO A 190 -7.35 4.43 2.35
CA PRO A 190 -6.99 5.25 3.52
C PRO A 190 -5.56 5.79 3.46
N VAL A 191 -5.36 7.00 3.94
CA VAL A 191 -4.05 7.50 4.37
C VAL A 191 -4.16 7.95 5.81
N VAL A 192 -3.46 7.26 6.69
CA VAL A 192 -3.50 7.54 8.12
C VAL A 192 -2.16 8.11 8.58
N GLU A 193 -2.22 9.29 9.18
CA GLU A 193 -1.04 9.95 9.75
C GLU A 193 -1.42 10.60 11.08
N ASP A 194 -0.60 10.41 12.11
CA ASP A 194 -0.84 10.90 13.49
C ASP A 194 -2.22 10.53 14.05
N GLY A 195 -2.75 9.34 13.69
CA GLY A 195 -4.06 8.85 14.17
C GLY A 195 -5.27 9.52 13.52
N VAL A 196 -5.06 10.21 12.38
CA VAL A 196 -6.14 10.81 11.58
C VAL A 196 -6.14 10.15 10.19
N ASP A 197 -7.29 9.63 9.79
CA ASP A 197 -7.54 9.10 8.46
C ASP A 197 -8.10 10.20 7.55
N TYR A 198 -7.52 10.34 6.36
CA TYR A 198 -7.92 11.30 5.33
C TYR A 198 -8.48 10.58 4.13
N LEU A 199 -9.69 10.96 3.70
CA LEU A 199 -10.42 10.30 2.62
C LEU A 199 -11.29 11.28 1.83
N GLY A 200 -11.64 10.88 0.62
CA GLY A 200 -12.67 11.53 -0.19
C GLY A 200 -13.79 10.56 -0.53
N ASP A 201 -15.00 11.07 -0.77
CA ASP A 201 -16.15 10.27 -1.14
C ASP A 201 -16.85 10.77 -2.41
N TRP A 202 -17.82 10.02 -2.89
CA TRP A 202 -18.57 10.33 -4.10
C TRP A 202 -19.52 11.54 -3.94
N SER A 203 -19.82 11.98 -2.72
CA SER A 203 -20.55 13.21 -2.48
C SER A 203 -19.72 14.47 -2.76
N GLY A 204 -18.43 14.32 -3.02
CA GLY A 204 -17.49 15.43 -3.23
C GLY A 204 -16.92 15.99 -1.92
N ARG A 205 -16.98 15.24 -0.84
CA ARG A 205 -16.42 15.67 0.44
C ARG A 205 -15.09 15.02 0.73
N ILE A 206 -14.19 15.80 1.31
CA ILE A 206 -12.91 15.36 1.86
C ILE A 206 -12.99 15.46 3.38
N TYR A 207 -12.58 14.41 4.06
CA TYR A 207 -12.72 14.28 5.51
C TYR A 207 -11.35 14.10 6.18
N ALA A 208 -11.23 14.59 7.41
CA ALA A 208 -10.24 14.15 8.38
C ALA A 208 -10.96 13.46 9.54
N LEU A 209 -10.82 12.16 9.66
CA LEU A 209 -11.42 11.34 10.69
C LEU A 209 -10.40 11.03 11.78
N ASP A 210 -10.56 11.63 12.98
CA ASP A 210 -9.75 11.28 14.15
C ASP A 210 -10.17 9.89 14.67
N LEU A 211 -9.27 8.92 14.53
CA LEU A 211 -9.52 7.51 14.85
C LEU A 211 -9.72 7.30 16.37
N ARG A 212 -9.08 8.11 17.22
CA ARG A 212 -9.19 8.02 18.66
C ARG A 212 -10.54 8.53 19.15
N THR A 213 -11.01 9.67 18.66
CA THR A 213 -12.30 10.27 19.03
C THR A 213 -13.46 9.73 18.20
N ARG A 214 -13.17 9.07 17.05
CA ARG A 214 -14.11 8.54 16.07
C ARG A 214 -15.01 9.63 15.47
N ARG A 215 -14.50 10.86 15.37
CA ARG A 215 -15.21 12.04 14.86
C ARG A 215 -14.44 12.69 13.74
N PHE A 216 -15.17 13.31 12.83
CA PHE A 216 -14.55 14.17 11.83
C PHE A 216 -13.99 15.42 12.51
N ALA A 217 -12.68 15.64 12.40
CA ALA A 217 -12.00 16.84 12.87
C ALA A 217 -12.37 18.03 11.99
N TRP A 218 -12.48 17.77 10.68
CA TRP A 218 -12.98 18.72 9.70
C TRP A 218 -13.54 17.97 8.47
N ILE A 219 -14.36 18.69 7.68
CA ILE A 219 -14.91 18.27 6.39
C ILE A 219 -14.73 19.44 5.44
N TYR A 220 -14.19 19.18 4.25
CA TYR A 220 -14.12 20.11 3.15
C TYR A 220 -15.07 19.65 2.04
N ASP A 221 -15.96 20.53 1.57
CA ASP A 221 -16.89 20.25 0.49
C ASP A 221 -16.27 20.77 -0.84
N ASP A 222 -15.81 19.86 -1.67
CA ASP A 222 -15.21 20.16 -2.96
C ASP A 222 -16.27 20.30 -4.05
N GLY A 223 -17.43 19.71 -3.84
CA GLY A 223 -18.57 19.76 -4.75
C GLY A 223 -18.47 18.83 -5.97
N CYS A 224 -17.38 18.05 -6.09
CA CYS A 224 -17.18 17.09 -7.17
C CYS A 224 -16.79 15.72 -6.63
N LYS A 225 -17.38 14.66 -7.20
CA LYS A 225 -17.08 13.27 -6.86
C LYS A 225 -15.58 13.04 -6.73
N ILE A 226 -15.17 12.35 -5.67
CA ILE A 226 -13.80 11.98 -5.39
C ILE A 226 -13.69 10.46 -5.39
N THR A 227 -12.82 9.93 -6.24
CA THR A 227 -12.44 8.51 -6.32
C THR A 227 -10.97 8.32 -5.99
N ALA A 228 -10.15 9.32 -6.28
CA ALA A 228 -8.72 9.29 -6.07
C ALA A 228 -8.37 9.18 -4.58
N SER A 229 -7.41 8.32 -4.25
CA SER A 229 -6.86 8.27 -2.90
C SER A 229 -6.06 9.54 -2.60
N VAL A 230 -6.23 10.04 -1.38
CA VAL A 230 -5.50 11.22 -0.89
C VAL A 230 -4.00 10.95 -0.86
N ALA A 231 -3.19 11.90 -1.31
CA ALA A 231 -1.75 11.95 -1.05
C ALA A 231 -1.44 13.00 0.02
N LEU A 232 -0.55 12.67 0.94
CA LEU A 232 -0.17 13.54 2.05
C LEU A 232 1.34 13.77 2.07
N ALA A 233 1.77 15.03 2.01
CA ALA A 233 3.17 15.39 2.18
C ALA A 233 3.31 16.54 3.18
N GLY A 234 4.00 16.30 4.28
CA GLY A 234 4.16 17.26 5.36
C GLY A 234 2.82 17.69 5.98
N ASN A 235 2.46 18.96 5.80
CA ASN A 235 1.20 19.51 6.33
C ASN A 235 0.15 19.77 5.24
N THR A 236 0.26 19.12 4.09
CA THR A 236 -0.62 19.36 2.94
C THR A 236 -1.16 18.06 2.38
N LEU A 237 -2.48 17.99 2.18
CA LEU A 237 -3.19 16.96 1.45
C LEU A 237 -3.35 17.38 0.00
N TYR A 238 -3.22 16.45 -0.92
CA TYR A 238 -3.46 16.63 -2.35
C TYR A 238 -4.49 15.62 -2.82
N VAL A 239 -5.57 16.10 -3.42
CA VAL A 239 -6.72 15.27 -3.79
C VAL A 239 -7.21 15.66 -5.18
N GLY A 240 -7.24 14.68 -6.08
CA GLY A 240 -7.85 14.86 -7.39
C GLY A 240 -9.35 14.59 -7.36
N ASP A 241 -10.11 15.31 -8.17
CA ASP A 241 -11.55 15.15 -8.30
C ASP A 241 -12.00 14.74 -9.71
N TYR A 242 -13.24 14.36 -9.82
CA TYR A 242 -13.85 13.93 -11.09
C TYR A 242 -14.22 15.09 -12.03
N CYS A 243 -14.17 16.36 -11.57
CA CYS A 243 -14.29 17.56 -12.39
C CYS A 243 -12.96 17.99 -13.03
N GLY A 244 -11.88 17.24 -12.81
CA GLY A 244 -10.59 17.51 -13.41
C GLY A 244 -9.77 18.55 -12.65
N ARG A 245 -9.94 18.62 -11.34
CA ARG A 245 -9.12 19.51 -10.48
C ARG A 245 -8.23 18.69 -9.56
N ILE A 246 -7.13 19.28 -9.18
CA ILE A 246 -6.33 18.90 -8.02
C ILE A 246 -6.45 20.01 -6.97
N VAL A 247 -6.85 19.65 -5.75
CA VAL A 247 -6.94 20.57 -4.62
C VAL A 247 -5.86 20.25 -3.59
N ALA A 248 -5.28 21.30 -3.01
CA ALA A 248 -4.36 21.20 -1.90
C ALA A 248 -4.99 21.79 -0.64
N LEU A 249 -5.07 20.98 0.42
CA LEU A 249 -5.69 21.38 1.68
C LEU A 249 -4.66 21.33 2.81
N GLN A 250 -4.78 22.27 3.74
CA GLN A 250 -4.01 22.24 4.97
C GLN A 250 -4.47 21.06 5.85
N ARG A 251 -3.58 20.13 6.14
CA ARG A 251 -3.87 18.88 6.85
C ARG A 251 -4.67 19.04 8.14
N ARG A 252 -4.31 20.00 8.99
CA ARG A 252 -4.91 20.17 10.32
C ARG A 252 -6.28 20.83 10.32
N THR A 253 -6.61 21.62 9.31
CA THR A 253 -7.82 22.47 9.33
C THR A 253 -8.75 22.24 8.15
N GLY A 254 -8.35 21.49 7.12
CA GLY A 254 -9.10 21.35 5.87
C GLY A 254 -9.17 22.63 5.03
N ARG A 255 -8.43 23.69 5.41
CA ARG A 255 -8.44 24.97 4.67
C ARG A 255 -7.82 24.79 3.29
N LEU A 256 -8.53 25.23 2.25
CA LEU A 256 -8.00 25.25 0.88
C LEU A 256 -6.76 26.15 0.79
N LEU A 257 -5.68 25.60 0.28
CA LEU A 257 -4.43 26.34 -0.02
C LEU A 257 -4.42 26.80 -1.46
N TRP A 258 -4.73 25.89 -2.38
CA TRP A 258 -4.87 26.17 -3.80
C TRP A 258 -5.68 25.08 -4.51
N SER A 259 -6.21 25.40 -5.68
CA SER A 259 -6.83 24.47 -6.62
C SER A 259 -6.31 24.75 -8.03
N ARG A 260 -6.12 23.70 -8.84
CA ARG A 260 -5.65 23.79 -10.23
C ARG A 260 -6.40 22.80 -11.11
N SER A 261 -6.55 23.15 -12.37
CA SER A 261 -7.07 22.23 -13.38
C SER A 261 -5.99 21.19 -13.73
N ALA A 262 -6.41 19.94 -13.78
CA ALA A 262 -5.65 18.82 -14.30
C ALA A 262 -6.20 18.37 -15.68
N GLY A 263 -6.98 19.22 -16.36
CA GLY A 263 -7.47 19.02 -17.72
C GLY A 263 -8.69 18.10 -17.83
N SER A 264 -8.73 16.97 -17.14
CA SER A 264 -9.82 15.99 -17.15
C SER A 264 -9.92 15.25 -15.81
N PRO A 265 -10.95 14.42 -15.56
CA PRO A 265 -11.11 13.69 -14.32
C PRO A 265 -9.83 13.04 -13.81
N VAL A 266 -9.55 13.23 -12.52
CA VAL A 266 -8.43 12.58 -11.81
C VAL A 266 -8.99 11.35 -11.10
N TYR A 267 -8.65 10.17 -11.60
CA TYR A 267 -9.11 8.89 -11.05
C TYR A 267 -8.05 8.25 -10.15
N GLY A 268 -6.83 8.12 -10.65
CA GLY A 268 -5.71 7.57 -9.91
C GLY A 268 -5.20 8.52 -8.81
N ALA A 269 -4.59 7.96 -7.79
CA ALA A 269 -3.94 8.76 -6.75
C ALA A 269 -2.80 9.60 -7.35
N SER A 270 -2.68 10.84 -6.88
CA SER A 270 -1.48 11.64 -7.16
C SER A 270 -0.31 11.17 -6.31
N ALA A 271 0.92 11.36 -6.79
CA ALA A 271 2.13 11.13 -5.99
C ALA A 271 2.84 12.45 -5.69
N VAL A 272 3.48 12.54 -4.53
CA VAL A 272 4.21 13.75 -4.12
C VAL A 272 5.65 13.41 -3.82
N ALA A 273 6.57 14.02 -4.55
CA ALA A 273 8.01 13.87 -4.31
C ALA A 273 8.79 15.09 -4.81
N ASP A 274 9.95 15.34 -4.24
CA ASP A 274 10.90 16.38 -4.68
C ASP A 274 10.27 17.77 -4.88
N GLY A 275 9.30 18.14 -4.02
CA GLY A 275 8.58 19.43 -4.10
C GLY A 275 7.56 19.52 -5.24
N ARG A 276 7.15 18.37 -5.82
CA ARG A 276 6.21 18.27 -6.94
C ARG A 276 5.05 17.34 -6.61
N VAL A 277 3.91 17.61 -7.25
CA VAL A 277 2.70 16.79 -7.24
C VAL A 277 2.46 16.27 -8.65
N PHE A 278 2.49 14.96 -8.83
CA PHE A 278 2.27 14.29 -10.11
C PHE A 278 0.84 13.78 -10.17
N VAL A 279 0.06 14.27 -11.11
CA VAL A 279 -1.39 14.09 -11.18
C VAL A 279 -1.77 13.38 -12.48
N PRO A 280 -2.27 12.13 -12.41
CA PRO A 280 -2.75 11.45 -13.61
C PRO A 280 -4.07 12.07 -14.07
N SER A 281 -4.13 12.49 -15.32
CA SER A 281 -5.31 13.08 -15.93
C SER A 281 -5.91 12.10 -16.93
N ARG A 282 -7.07 11.55 -16.56
CA ARG A 282 -7.65 10.37 -17.22
C ARG A 282 -7.85 10.60 -18.73
N ASP A 283 -8.84 11.41 -19.10
CA ASP A 283 -9.28 11.56 -20.50
C ASP A 283 -8.38 12.52 -21.29
N ALA A 284 -7.58 13.34 -20.62
CA ALA A 284 -6.54 14.13 -21.26
C ALA A 284 -5.35 13.25 -21.74
N GLY A 285 -5.30 11.99 -21.28
CA GLY A 285 -4.21 11.08 -21.64
C GLY A 285 -2.83 11.64 -21.27
N ALA A 286 -2.70 12.20 -20.05
CA ALA A 286 -1.47 12.88 -19.66
C ALA A 286 -1.19 12.77 -18.16
N LEU A 287 0.07 12.86 -17.80
CA LEU A 287 0.52 13.10 -16.43
C LEU A 287 0.88 14.59 -16.30
N TYR A 288 0.23 15.29 -15.37
CA TYR A 288 0.52 16.69 -15.03
C TYR A 288 1.46 16.78 -13.83
N ALA A 289 2.34 17.77 -13.82
CA ALA A 289 3.14 18.11 -12.66
C ALA A 289 2.90 19.55 -12.22
N PHE A 290 2.67 19.69 -10.91
CA PHE A 290 2.59 20.98 -10.24
C PHE A 290 3.65 21.05 -9.15
N SER A 291 4.11 22.27 -8.81
CA SER A 291 4.84 22.42 -7.57
C SER A 291 3.93 22.20 -6.36
N THR A 292 4.49 21.89 -5.21
CA THR A 292 3.70 21.79 -3.96
C THR A 292 3.01 23.12 -3.59
N ALA A 293 3.44 24.24 -4.15
CA ALA A 293 2.81 25.56 -4.03
C ALA A 293 1.72 25.82 -5.10
N GLY A 294 1.46 24.86 -6.01
CA GLY A 294 0.40 24.93 -7.01
C GLY A 294 0.79 25.62 -8.32
N ALA A 295 2.06 25.89 -8.59
CA ALA A 295 2.47 26.32 -9.93
C ALA A 295 2.49 25.13 -10.88
N PHE A 296 1.90 25.27 -12.07
CA PHE A 296 2.06 24.30 -13.15
C PHE A 296 3.53 24.25 -13.60
N LEU A 297 4.07 23.06 -13.80
CA LEU A 297 5.45 22.86 -14.18
C LEU A 297 5.57 22.29 -15.59
N TRP A 298 4.88 21.16 -15.84
CA TRP A 298 4.89 20.47 -17.13
C TRP A 298 3.74 19.45 -17.19
N ASP A 299 3.48 18.93 -18.39
CA ASP A 299 2.70 17.74 -18.64
C ASP A 299 3.43 16.78 -19.56
N ALA A 300 3.12 15.50 -19.47
CA ALA A 300 3.61 14.44 -20.34
C ALA A 300 2.43 13.68 -20.92
N SER A 301 2.19 13.89 -22.21
CA SER A 301 1.08 13.29 -22.94
C SER A 301 1.38 11.85 -23.35
N THR A 302 0.35 11.01 -23.40
CA THR A 302 0.36 9.61 -23.86
C THR A 302 -0.54 9.44 -25.08
N GLY A 303 -0.60 8.22 -25.62
CA GLY A 303 -1.47 7.91 -26.76
C GLY A 303 -2.93 7.65 -26.39
N ASP A 304 -3.26 7.46 -25.10
CA ASP A 304 -4.61 7.15 -24.61
C ASP A 304 -4.73 7.52 -23.12
N THR A 305 -5.83 7.17 -22.51
CA THR A 305 -6.25 7.43 -21.13
C THR A 305 -5.20 7.02 -20.07
N VAL A 306 -5.02 7.86 -19.04
CA VAL A 306 -4.13 7.59 -17.89
C VAL A 306 -4.95 7.37 -16.62
N TYR A 307 -5.16 6.11 -16.24
CA TYR A 307 -5.75 5.72 -14.94
C TYR A 307 -4.69 5.46 -13.86
N SER A 308 -3.50 5.12 -14.29
CA SER A 308 -2.39 4.66 -13.45
C SER A 308 -1.95 5.74 -12.47
N ALA A 309 -1.92 5.41 -11.17
CA ALA A 309 -1.21 6.26 -10.22
C ALA A 309 0.31 6.17 -10.48
N PRO A 310 1.03 7.30 -10.50
CA PRO A 310 2.45 7.31 -10.84
C PRO A 310 3.31 6.78 -9.68
N ALA A 311 4.39 6.07 -10.03
CA ALA A 311 5.49 5.78 -9.12
C ALA A 311 6.62 6.80 -9.28
N VAL A 312 7.25 7.18 -8.18
CA VAL A 312 8.37 8.14 -8.21
C VAL A 312 9.61 7.52 -7.58
N TRP A 313 10.70 7.45 -8.33
CA TRP A 313 11.94 6.85 -7.87
C TRP A 313 13.16 7.57 -8.45
N HIS A 314 14.04 8.09 -7.60
CA HIS A 314 15.27 8.79 -8.00
C HIS A 314 15.08 9.86 -9.08
N GLY A 315 14.10 10.75 -8.89
CA GLY A 315 13.80 11.85 -9.81
C GLY A 315 13.17 11.43 -11.14
N ARG A 316 12.73 10.18 -11.26
CA ARG A 316 11.98 9.64 -12.41
C ARG A 316 10.55 9.34 -11.98
N VAL A 317 9.63 9.47 -12.93
CA VAL A 317 8.21 9.16 -12.74
C VAL A 317 7.79 8.10 -13.72
N TYR A 318 7.13 7.05 -13.23
CA TYR A 318 6.67 5.91 -14.02
C TYR A 318 5.15 5.84 -13.97
N PHE A 319 4.50 5.70 -15.09
CA PHE A 319 3.04 5.57 -15.17
C PHE A 319 2.64 4.83 -16.44
N GLY A 320 1.52 4.15 -16.39
CA GLY A 320 0.97 3.40 -17.51
C GLY A 320 -0.17 4.15 -18.18
N SER A 321 -0.43 3.81 -19.44
CA SER A 321 -1.55 4.34 -20.21
C SER A 321 -2.34 3.20 -20.87
N TYR A 322 -3.55 3.51 -21.30
CA TYR A 322 -4.39 2.60 -22.08
C TYR A 322 -3.87 2.35 -23.50
N ASP A 323 -2.88 3.12 -23.96
CA ASP A 323 -2.15 2.82 -25.20
C ASP A 323 -1.24 1.58 -25.10
N GLY A 324 -1.12 1.00 -23.90
CA GLY A 324 -0.30 -0.18 -23.64
C GLY A 324 1.15 0.11 -23.28
N GLU A 325 1.51 1.38 -23.17
CA GLU A 325 2.87 1.80 -22.85
C GLU A 325 3.06 2.11 -21.36
N LEU A 326 4.16 1.63 -20.80
CA LEU A 326 4.73 2.10 -19.55
C LEU A 326 5.71 3.23 -19.85
N TYR A 327 5.42 4.41 -19.38
CA TYR A 327 6.25 5.60 -19.53
C TYR A 327 7.19 5.78 -18.35
N CYS A 328 8.41 6.21 -18.65
CA CYS A 328 9.36 6.76 -17.70
C CYS A 328 9.74 8.17 -18.13
N VAL A 329 9.43 9.16 -17.30
CA VAL A 329 9.74 10.56 -17.59
C VAL A 329 10.61 11.17 -16.51
N SER A 330 11.29 12.26 -16.82
CA SER A 330 12.01 13.08 -15.85
C SER A 330 11.02 13.78 -14.93
N GLY A 331 11.10 13.55 -13.62
CA GLY A 331 10.29 14.27 -12.63
C GLY A 331 10.52 15.79 -12.64
N ALA A 332 11.68 16.24 -13.11
CA ALA A 332 12.01 17.67 -13.17
C ALA A 332 11.37 18.38 -14.37
N SER A 333 11.28 17.72 -15.53
CA SER A 333 10.92 18.37 -16.80
C SER A 333 9.77 17.73 -17.57
N GLY A 334 9.32 16.52 -17.17
CA GLY A 334 8.35 15.74 -17.94
C GLY A 334 8.93 15.09 -19.20
N GLY A 335 10.19 15.36 -19.53
CA GLY A 335 10.82 14.77 -20.73
C GLY A 335 10.89 13.26 -20.65
N GLU A 336 10.48 12.57 -21.73
CA GLU A 336 10.55 11.11 -21.84
C GLU A 336 11.99 10.63 -21.72
N ILE A 337 12.23 9.64 -20.87
CA ILE A 337 13.52 8.97 -20.73
C ILE A 337 13.51 7.65 -21.50
N TRP A 338 12.44 6.88 -21.31
CA TRP A 338 12.14 5.67 -22.06
C TRP A 338 10.65 5.33 -21.94
N ARG A 339 10.16 4.51 -22.84
CA ARG A 339 8.85 3.86 -22.75
C ARG A 339 8.97 2.40 -23.15
N LEU A 340 8.00 1.59 -22.72
CA LEU A 340 7.97 0.15 -22.92
C LEU A 340 6.55 -0.30 -23.26
N ASP A 341 6.36 -0.86 -24.44
CA ASP A 341 5.13 -1.57 -24.81
C ASP A 341 5.03 -2.86 -23.99
N VAL A 342 3.96 -3.00 -23.22
CA VAL A 342 3.67 -4.18 -22.39
C VAL A 342 2.60 -5.09 -23.00
N GLY A 343 2.09 -4.75 -24.19
CA GLY A 343 1.17 -5.53 -25.00
C GLY A 343 -0.30 -5.30 -24.71
N GLY A 344 -0.67 -4.62 -23.64
CA GLY A 344 -2.06 -4.37 -23.27
C GLY A 344 -2.26 -3.15 -22.37
N ARG A 345 -3.49 -2.62 -22.31
CA ARG A 345 -3.82 -1.44 -21.51
C ARG A 345 -3.33 -1.54 -20.08
N ILE A 346 -2.80 -0.43 -19.55
CA ILE A 346 -2.36 -0.34 -18.16
C ILE A 346 -3.30 0.61 -17.43
N SER A 347 -4.07 0.09 -16.45
CA SER A 347 -4.90 0.91 -15.56
C SER A 347 -4.34 0.99 -14.14
N GLY A 348 -3.66 -0.05 -13.71
CA GLY A 348 -3.10 -0.14 -12.37
C GLY A 348 -1.86 0.73 -12.16
N SER A 349 -1.57 0.99 -10.91
CA SER A 349 -0.42 1.81 -10.53
C SER A 349 0.91 1.13 -10.87
N ALA A 350 1.86 1.87 -11.40
CA ALA A 350 3.24 1.44 -11.43
C ALA A 350 3.80 1.34 -9.99
N THR A 351 4.73 0.43 -9.76
CA THR A 351 5.34 0.23 -8.45
C THR A 351 6.82 -0.10 -8.60
N VAL A 352 7.68 0.54 -7.83
CA VAL A 352 9.13 0.29 -7.87
C VAL A 352 9.57 -0.50 -6.64
N VAL A 353 10.26 -1.63 -6.87
CA VAL A 353 10.90 -2.43 -5.84
C VAL A 353 12.32 -2.75 -6.27
N ASP A 354 13.30 -2.41 -5.45
CA ASP A 354 14.73 -2.68 -5.70
C ASP A 354 15.23 -2.27 -7.09
N GLY A 355 14.75 -1.12 -7.60
CA GLY A 355 15.11 -0.61 -8.92
C GLY A 355 14.51 -1.38 -10.10
N VAL A 356 13.46 -2.15 -9.86
CA VAL A 356 12.61 -2.77 -10.88
C VAL A 356 11.23 -2.11 -10.79
N VAL A 357 10.76 -1.52 -11.89
CA VAL A 357 9.39 -1.02 -11.99
C VAL A 357 8.48 -2.13 -12.49
N TYR A 358 7.37 -2.33 -11.77
CA TYR A 358 6.37 -3.34 -12.09
C TYR A 358 5.06 -2.66 -12.50
N VAL A 359 4.41 -3.23 -13.51
CA VAL A 359 3.04 -2.88 -13.92
C VAL A 359 2.28 -4.14 -14.28
N GLY A 360 0.97 -4.11 -14.06
CA GLY A 360 0.05 -5.09 -14.59
C GLY A 360 -0.67 -4.56 -15.83
N SER A 361 -1.05 -5.43 -16.75
CA SER A 361 -1.77 -5.07 -17.97
C SER A 361 -2.97 -5.98 -18.20
N PHE A 362 -3.96 -5.48 -18.96
CA PHE A 362 -5.13 -6.26 -19.39
C PHE A 362 -4.79 -7.40 -20.38
N ASP A 363 -3.54 -7.52 -20.81
CA ASP A 363 -3.04 -8.70 -21.54
C ASP A 363 -2.67 -9.86 -20.58
N HIS A 364 -3.22 -9.84 -19.38
CA HIS A 364 -3.02 -10.85 -18.33
C HIS A 364 -1.54 -11.05 -17.95
N ARG A 365 -0.78 -9.97 -17.89
CA ARG A 365 0.64 -10.00 -17.54
C ARG A 365 0.99 -9.01 -16.44
N ILE A 366 1.96 -9.40 -15.61
CA ILE A 366 2.73 -8.46 -14.80
C ILE A 366 4.13 -8.42 -15.39
N ILE A 367 4.56 -7.23 -15.80
CA ILE A 367 5.89 -6.97 -16.33
C ILE A 367 6.72 -6.26 -15.27
N GLY A 368 7.97 -6.70 -15.10
CA GLY A 368 8.98 -6.01 -14.30
C GLY A 368 10.12 -5.56 -15.21
N ALA A 369 10.39 -4.26 -15.27
CA ALA A 369 11.46 -3.68 -16.08
C ALA A 369 12.51 -2.99 -15.19
N ASP A 370 13.75 -2.99 -15.62
CA ASP A 370 14.80 -2.18 -14.99
C ASP A 370 14.39 -0.71 -15.02
N ALA A 371 14.26 -0.10 -13.86
CA ALA A 371 13.73 1.24 -13.71
C ALA A 371 14.58 2.33 -14.40
N ARG A 372 15.87 2.06 -14.66
CA ARG A 372 16.76 3.01 -15.32
C ARG A 372 16.70 2.93 -16.85
N THR A 373 16.52 1.73 -17.40
CA THR A 373 16.70 1.44 -18.81
C THR A 373 15.44 1.00 -19.54
N GLY A 374 14.37 0.62 -18.84
CA GLY A 374 13.17 0.03 -19.42
C GLY A 374 13.33 -1.42 -19.89
N ARG A 375 14.51 -2.03 -19.71
CA ARG A 375 14.74 -3.42 -20.13
C ARG A 375 13.92 -4.38 -19.29
N VAL A 376 13.12 -5.24 -19.93
CA VAL A 376 12.32 -6.26 -19.25
C VAL A 376 13.24 -7.25 -18.52
N LEU A 377 12.98 -7.44 -17.24
CA LEU A 377 13.67 -8.37 -16.33
C LEU A 377 12.77 -9.52 -15.89
N PHE A 378 11.47 -9.31 -15.92
CA PHE A 378 10.47 -10.25 -15.40
C PHE A 378 9.19 -10.16 -16.22
N SER A 379 8.56 -11.30 -16.46
CA SER A 379 7.22 -11.41 -17.05
C SER A 379 6.47 -12.54 -16.37
N PHE A 380 5.28 -12.26 -15.88
CA PHE A 380 4.40 -13.23 -15.24
C PHE A 380 3.10 -13.35 -16.05
N PRO A 381 2.74 -14.54 -16.58
CA PRO A 381 1.71 -14.69 -17.60
C PRO A 381 0.28 -14.86 -17.04
N HIS A 382 0.06 -14.68 -15.75
CA HIS A 382 -1.26 -14.82 -15.10
C HIS A 382 -1.61 -13.57 -14.30
N GLY A 383 -1.00 -12.44 -14.65
CA GLY A 383 -1.24 -11.16 -13.99
C GLY A 383 -2.54 -10.51 -14.44
N GLU A 384 -2.88 -9.45 -13.76
CA GLU A 384 -3.90 -8.48 -14.12
C GLU A 384 -3.34 -7.06 -13.90
N TYR A 385 -4.18 -6.05 -13.97
CA TYR A 385 -3.76 -4.66 -13.91
C TYR A 385 -3.18 -4.19 -12.55
N VAL A 386 -3.26 -4.98 -11.50
CA VAL A 386 -2.56 -4.67 -10.24
C VAL A 386 -1.12 -5.18 -10.31
N ALA A 387 -0.15 -4.32 -10.03
CA ALA A 387 1.26 -4.68 -10.16
C ALA A 387 1.76 -5.62 -9.05
N VAL A 388 2.38 -5.07 -8.02
CA VAL A 388 2.95 -5.86 -6.92
C VAL A 388 2.79 -5.15 -5.58
N SER A 389 2.79 -5.93 -4.50
CA SER A 389 3.13 -5.49 -3.15
C SER A 389 3.92 -6.60 -2.44
N GLY A 390 4.33 -6.42 -1.19
CA GLY A 390 5.05 -7.49 -0.51
C GLY A 390 5.82 -7.09 0.74
N ASP A 391 6.70 -7.98 1.18
CA ASP A 391 7.64 -7.78 2.27
C ASP A 391 9.08 -8.11 1.81
N ARG A 392 10.04 -8.08 2.72
CA ARG A 392 11.45 -8.39 2.39
C ARG A 392 11.72 -9.85 2.01
N GLY A 393 10.75 -10.72 2.17
CA GLY A 393 10.85 -12.14 1.83
C GLY A 393 10.14 -12.53 0.53
N ARG A 394 9.05 -11.82 0.19
CA ARG A 394 8.17 -12.18 -0.93
C ARG A 394 7.49 -10.98 -1.56
N LEU A 395 7.30 -11.04 -2.88
CA LEU A 395 6.35 -10.19 -3.58
C LEU A 395 5.05 -10.95 -3.84
N LEU A 396 3.94 -10.24 -3.80
CA LEU A 396 2.62 -10.68 -4.18
C LEU A 396 2.34 -10.24 -5.61
N LEU A 397 1.86 -11.16 -6.44
CA LEU A 397 1.44 -10.95 -7.82
C LEU A 397 -0.06 -11.22 -7.92
N TYR A 398 -0.76 -10.35 -8.65
CA TYR A 398 -2.23 -10.32 -8.70
C TYR A 398 -2.72 -10.75 -10.07
N GLY A 399 -3.58 -11.77 -10.12
CA GLY A 399 -4.43 -12.08 -11.25
C GLY A 399 -5.87 -11.69 -10.96
N TRP A 400 -6.80 -12.02 -11.86
CA TRP A 400 -8.21 -11.66 -11.71
C TRP A 400 -8.77 -11.99 -10.31
N SER A 401 -8.72 -13.25 -9.91
CA SER A 401 -9.18 -13.71 -8.58
C SER A 401 -8.12 -14.49 -7.83
N SER A 402 -6.91 -14.52 -8.33
CA SER A 402 -5.81 -15.32 -7.81
C SER A 402 -4.67 -14.46 -7.33
N LEU A 403 -4.07 -14.85 -6.21
CA LEU A 403 -2.92 -14.22 -5.61
C LEU A 403 -1.76 -15.22 -5.56
N TRP A 404 -0.58 -14.80 -6.01
CA TRP A 404 0.64 -15.60 -5.90
C TRP A 404 1.68 -14.85 -5.08
N ALA A 405 2.38 -15.58 -4.23
CA ALA A 405 3.60 -15.06 -3.63
C ALA A 405 4.81 -15.64 -4.34
N VAL A 406 5.75 -14.78 -4.69
CA VAL A 406 7.00 -15.16 -5.31
C VAL A 406 8.18 -14.80 -4.42
N GLU A 407 9.24 -15.62 -4.49
CA GLU A 407 10.48 -15.40 -3.76
C GLU A 407 11.68 -15.61 -4.71
N PRO A 408 12.87 -15.04 -4.43
CA PRO A 408 14.05 -15.24 -5.28
C PRO A 408 14.38 -16.71 -5.52
N ARG A 409 14.74 -17.07 -6.74
CA ARG A 409 15.35 -18.37 -7.01
C ARG A 409 16.73 -18.38 -6.34
N ARG A 410 16.93 -19.34 -5.47
CA ARG A 410 18.26 -19.62 -4.87
C ARG A 410 19.09 -20.44 -5.85
#